data_379da673ee4bfd87af90a5854bcbeef2
#
_entry.id   379da673ee4bfd87af90a5854bcbeef2
#
_cell.length_a   1.000
_cell.length_b   1.000
_cell.length_c   1.000
_cell.angle_alpha   90.00
_cell.angle_beta   90.00
_cell.angle_gamma   90.00
#
_symmetry.space_group_name_H-M   'P 1'
#
loop_
_entity.id
_entity.type
_entity.pdbx_description
1 polymer ?
#
loop_
_entity_poly.entity_id
_entity_poly.type
_entity_poly.pdbx_seq_one_letter_code
_entity_poly.pdbx_strand_id
1 'polypeptide(L)'
;IEEIECVISDMAGVVRGKAMPLSKFEKLENVYMPLSIFYQTISGDYVDLPIVDQWTENDMVLTPDLSTAVCSPWAEDVTVQVICDVNDLAGNPIDIVPRNVLKKVINLYKQKGWNPIVAPEIEFYLTKPNLDPSVPVEPTLGRTGRKVASRQAYSMTAVDEYGRVIDDIYDFAEAQGFEIDTINQEGGAGQIEINLVHGDPLKLADQIL
;
A
#
# COMPACT_ATOMS: atom_id res chain seq x y z
N ILE A 1 -1.43 22.67 -3.61
CA ILE A 1 -0.69 21.55 -3.02
C ILE A 1 0.24 22.12 -1.99
N GLU A 2 0.16 21.63 -0.77
CA GLU A 2 0.99 22.08 0.35
C GLU A 2 2.12 21.08 0.62
N GLU A 3 1.83 19.78 0.52
CA GLU A 3 2.76 18.72 0.80
C GLU A 3 2.80 17.67 -0.33
N ILE A 4 4.00 17.13 -0.55
CA ILE A 4 4.25 15.97 -1.41
C ILE A 4 4.83 14.84 -0.57
N GLU A 5 4.22 13.67 -0.65
CA GLU A 5 4.71 12.42 -0.06
C GLU A 5 5.36 11.55 -1.15
N CYS A 6 6.67 11.39 -1.10
CA CYS A 6 7.41 10.46 -1.93
C CYS A 6 7.44 9.10 -1.24
N VAL A 7 6.73 8.11 -1.77
CA VAL A 7 6.51 6.82 -1.10
C VAL A 7 7.04 5.62 -1.87
N ILE A 8 7.35 4.57 -1.13
CA ILE A 8 7.73 3.24 -1.62
C ILE A 8 7.10 2.18 -0.72
N SER A 9 6.91 0.96 -1.23
CA SER A 9 6.59 -0.21 -0.41
C SER A 9 7.88 -0.90 0.06
N ASP A 10 7.97 -1.25 1.34
CA ASP A 10 9.03 -2.14 1.84
C ASP A 10 8.65 -3.62 1.66
N MET A 11 9.53 -4.53 2.12
CA MET A 11 9.32 -5.99 2.01
C MET A 11 8.20 -6.53 2.91
N ALA A 12 7.77 -5.76 3.91
CA ALA A 12 6.67 -6.11 4.81
C ALA A 12 5.33 -5.48 4.38
N GLY A 13 5.28 -4.76 3.25
CA GLY A 13 4.10 -4.05 2.76
C GLY A 13 3.83 -2.74 3.49
N VAL A 14 4.78 -2.24 4.27
CA VAL A 14 4.65 -0.94 4.93
C VAL A 14 5.01 0.17 3.94
N VAL A 15 4.14 1.17 3.84
CA VAL A 15 4.41 2.39 3.07
C VAL A 15 5.47 3.21 3.78
N ARG A 16 6.61 3.40 3.14
CA ARG A 16 7.75 4.19 3.63
C ARG A 16 7.95 5.38 2.73
N GLY A 17 8.45 6.49 3.24
CA GLY A 17 8.67 7.64 2.39
C GLY A 17 9.15 8.88 3.12
N LYS A 18 9.13 10.00 2.39
CA LYS A 18 9.41 11.32 2.91
C LYS A 18 8.36 12.31 2.46
N ALA A 19 7.79 13.01 3.42
CA ALA A 19 6.93 14.16 3.17
C ALA A 19 7.76 15.44 3.07
N MET A 20 7.38 16.34 2.18
CA MET A 20 8.06 17.61 1.99
C MET A 20 7.14 18.68 1.38
N PRO A 21 7.37 19.98 1.68
CA PRO A 21 6.65 21.06 1.01
C PRO A 21 6.85 21.03 -0.51
N LEU A 22 5.81 21.39 -1.28
CA LEU A 22 5.88 21.47 -2.74
C LEU A 22 7.09 22.28 -3.22
N SER A 23 7.37 23.42 -2.58
CA SER A 23 8.50 24.30 -2.92
C SER A 23 9.89 23.63 -2.77
N LYS A 24 9.97 22.60 -1.94
CA LYS A 24 11.17 21.76 -1.81
C LYS A 24 11.20 20.70 -2.91
N PHE A 25 10.08 20.05 -3.16
CA PHE A 25 9.95 19.03 -4.22
C PHE A 25 10.31 19.57 -5.60
N GLU A 26 9.83 20.77 -5.96
CA GLU A 26 10.14 21.42 -7.24
C GLU A 26 11.65 21.70 -7.48
N LYS A 27 12.43 21.72 -6.40
CA LYS A 27 13.89 22.01 -6.45
C LYS A 27 14.73 20.76 -6.26
N LEU A 28 14.10 19.59 -6.04
CA LEU A 28 14.83 18.36 -5.79
C LEU A 28 15.37 17.75 -7.07
N GLU A 29 16.66 17.40 -7.02
CA GLU A 29 17.25 16.50 -7.98
C GLU A 29 17.00 15.03 -7.61
N ASN A 30 17.05 14.69 -6.30
CA ASN A 30 16.86 13.34 -5.78
C ASN A 30 16.29 13.33 -4.35
N VAL A 31 15.56 12.28 -4.01
CA VAL A 31 15.17 11.93 -2.63
C VAL A 31 16.01 10.74 -2.19
N TYR A 32 16.60 10.78 -1.01
CA TYR A 32 17.47 9.73 -0.49
C TYR A 32 16.83 9.07 0.73
N MET A 33 16.97 7.74 0.82
CA MET A 33 16.62 6.97 2.01
C MET A 33 17.64 5.86 2.25
N PRO A 34 17.81 5.40 3.50
CA PRO A 34 18.72 4.30 3.80
C PRO A 34 18.18 2.98 3.24
N LEU A 35 19.07 2.19 2.63
CA LEU A 35 18.73 0.87 2.07
C LEU A 35 18.29 -0.13 3.15
N SER A 36 18.75 0.07 4.39
CA SER A 36 18.42 -0.80 5.53
C SER A 36 16.92 -0.97 5.79
N ILE A 37 16.08 -0.03 5.32
CA ILE A 37 14.61 -0.13 5.42
C ILE A 37 14.07 -1.45 4.83
N PHE A 38 14.67 -1.97 3.77
CA PHE A 38 14.24 -3.23 3.15
C PHE A 38 14.61 -4.49 3.97
N TYR A 39 15.35 -4.33 5.05
CA TYR A 39 15.73 -5.39 5.97
C TYR A 39 14.96 -5.35 7.28
N GLN A 40 13.92 -4.52 7.37
CA GLN A 40 13.03 -4.46 8.52
C GLN A 40 11.87 -5.45 8.41
N THR A 41 11.50 -6.02 9.55
CA THR A 41 10.24 -6.75 9.72
C THR A 41 9.07 -5.77 9.87
N ILE A 42 7.83 -6.27 9.87
CA ILE A 42 6.64 -5.47 10.10
C ILE A 42 6.64 -4.78 11.48
N SER A 43 7.31 -5.38 12.47
CA SER A 43 7.49 -4.79 13.80
C SER A 43 8.62 -3.75 13.90
N GLY A 44 9.38 -3.56 12.80
CA GLY A 44 10.48 -2.60 12.73
C GLY A 44 11.85 -3.14 13.17
N ASP A 45 11.92 -4.42 13.56
CA ASP A 45 13.19 -5.06 13.88
C ASP A 45 14.01 -5.33 12.61
N TYR A 46 15.32 -5.23 12.69
CA TYR A 46 16.20 -5.58 11.57
C TYR A 46 16.39 -7.10 11.50
N VAL A 47 16.33 -7.62 10.28
CA VAL A 47 16.65 -9.04 10.03
C VAL A 47 18.16 -9.22 10.07
N ASP A 48 18.62 -10.21 10.84
CA ASP A 48 20.02 -10.59 10.90
C ASP A 48 20.40 -11.44 9.67
N LEU A 49 20.88 -10.78 8.63
CA LEU A 49 21.31 -11.42 7.39
C LEU A 49 22.84 -11.38 7.29
N PRO A 50 23.50 -12.52 7.01
CA PRO A 50 24.98 -12.59 6.90
C PRO A 50 25.59 -11.71 5.82
N ILE A 51 24.79 -11.28 4.84
CA ILE A 51 25.21 -10.47 3.68
C ILE A 51 25.05 -8.97 3.92
N VAL A 52 24.39 -8.57 5.02
CA VAL A 52 24.21 -7.16 5.35
C VAL A 52 25.40 -6.73 6.19
N ASP A 53 26.25 -5.88 5.63
CA ASP A 53 27.26 -5.19 6.41
C ASP A 53 26.56 -4.16 7.30
N GLN A 54 26.31 -4.54 8.54
CA GLN A 54 25.63 -3.72 9.55
C GLN A 54 26.36 -2.40 9.86
N TRP A 55 27.61 -2.27 9.42
CA TRP A 55 28.46 -1.11 9.67
C TRP A 55 28.47 -0.10 8.51
N THR A 56 28.00 -0.50 7.34
CA THR A 56 27.96 0.37 6.15
C THR A 56 26.52 0.51 5.68
N GLU A 57 25.87 1.57 6.10
CA GLU A 57 24.53 1.91 5.62
C GLU A 57 24.65 2.69 4.31
N ASN A 58 24.20 2.09 3.22
CA ASN A 58 24.16 2.73 1.92
C ASN A 58 22.83 3.46 1.73
N ASP A 59 22.89 4.66 1.16
CA ASP A 59 21.70 5.34 0.69
C ASP A 59 21.20 4.74 -0.63
N MET A 60 19.90 4.81 -0.84
CA MET A 60 19.23 4.59 -2.10
C MET A 60 18.62 5.88 -2.61
N VAL A 61 18.41 5.95 -3.91
CA VAL A 61 17.80 7.09 -4.60
C VAL A 61 16.36 6.76 -4.95
N LEU A 62 15.43 7.59 -4.50
CA LEU A 62 14.03 7.55 -4.87
C LEU A 62 13.79 8.52 -6.01
N THR A 63 13.31 8.00 -7.14
CA THR A 63 12.94 8.80 -8.31
C THR A 63 11.41 8.81 -8.44
N PRO A 64 10.74 9.95 -8.22
CA PRO A 64 9.28 10.02 -8.28
C PRO A 64 8.75 9.65 -9.67
N ASP A 65 7.79 8.73 -9.72
CA ASP A 65 7.02 8.40 -10.92
C ASP A 65 5.76 9.28 -10.94
N LEU A 66 5.82 10.42 -11.61
CA LEU A 66 4.73 11.39 -11.62
C LEU A 66 3.42 10.84 -12.24
N SER A 67 3.47 9.72 -12.95
CA SER A 67 2.26 9.08 -13.46
C SER A 67 1.41 8.42 -12.36
N THR A 68 1.98 8.25 -11.18
CA THR A 68 1.31 7.68 -9.99
C THR A 68 0.80 8.77 -9.03
N ALA A 69 0.98 10.05 -9.36
CA ALA A 69 0.61 11.16 -8.48
C ALA A 69 -0.90 11.20 -8.24
N VAL A 70 -1.31 11.06 -6.99
CA VAL A 70 -2.72 11.12 -6.55
C VAL A 70 -2.86 12.00 -5.31
N CYS A 71 -4.02 12.61 -5.13
CA CYS A 71 -4.34 13.32 -3.90
C CYS A 71 -4.59 12.31 -2.76
N SER A 72 -4.17 12.66 -1.54
CA SER A 72 -4.50 11.92 -0.32
C SER A 72 -5.82 12.46 0.24
N PRO A 73 -6.99 11.86 -0.05
CA PRO A 73 -8.28 12.45 0.30
C PRO A 73 -8.58 12.44 1.81
N TRP A 74 -7.80 11.71 2.59
CA TRP A 74 -7.88 11.66 4.06
C TRP A 74 -6.99 12.69 4.75
N ALA A 75 -6.11 13.39 4.02
CA ALA A 75 -5.22 14.40 4.60
C ALA A 75 -5.99 15.69 4.92
N GLU A 76 -5.61 16.38 6.02
CA GLU A 76 -6.20 17.67 6.38
C GLU A 76 -5.79 18.79 5.41
N ASP A 77 -4.52 18.78 5.00
CA ASP A 77 -3.97 19.71 4.01
C ASP A 77 -3.95 19.09 2.61
N VAL A 78 -3.83 19.93 1.59
CA VAL A 78 -3.80 19.45 0.18
C VAL A 78 -2.49 18.72 -0.10
N THR A 79 -2.47 17.43 0.18
CA THR A 79 -1.34 16.51 0.05
C THR A 79 -1.44 15.67 -1.22
N VAL A 80 -0.32 15.51 -1.91
CA VAL A 80 -0.18 14.62 -3.07
C VAL A 80 0.84 13.53 -2.75
N GLN A 81 0.43 12.30 -2.95
CA GLN A 81 1.29 11.11 -2.83
C GLN A 81 1.84 10.74 -4.21
N VAL A 82 3.13 10.39 -4.27
CA VAL A 82 3.82 9.95 -5.49
C VAL A 82 4.66 8.72 -5.19
N ILE A 83 4.42 7.63 -5.91
CA ILE A 83 5.23 6.42 -5.78
C ILE A 83 6.57 6.65 -6.48
N CYS A 84 7.65 6.17 -5.85
CA CYS A 84 8.99 6.32 -6.37
C CYS A 84 9.57 4.99 -6.88
N ASP A 85 10.32 5.07 -7.98
CA ASP A 85 11.29 4.04 -8.34
C ASP A 85 12.51 4.14 -7.43
N VAL A 86 13.12 3.00 -7.13
CA VAL A 86 14.25 2.93 -6.21
C VAL A 86 15.48 2.37 -6.91
N ASN A 87 16.55 3.15 -6.87
CA ASN A 87 17.82 2.82 -7.49
C ASN A 87 18.97 2.95 -6.47
N ASP A 88 20.11 2.31 -6.77
CA ASP A 88 21.36 2.57 -6.09
C ASP A 88 21.94 3.94 -6.49
N LEU A 89 23.04 4.36 -5.83
CA LEU A 89 23.68 5.64 -6.13
C LEU A 89 24.32 5.70 -7.54
N ALA A 90 24.48 4.56 -8.21
CA ALA A 90 24.95 4.47 -9.59
C ALA A 90 23.80 4.50 -10.61
N GLY A 91 22.55 4.54 -10.16
CA GLY A 91 21.36 4.58 -10.99
C GLY A 91 20.82 3.20 -11.41
N ASN A 92 21.33 2.10 -10.83
CA ASN A 92 20.83 0.76 -11.13
C ASN A 92 19.62 0.42 -10.24
N PRO A 93 18.59 -0.24 -10.77
CA PRO A 93 17.47 -0.72 -9.95
C PRO A 93 17.94 -1.70 -8.88
N ILE A 94 17.49 -1.50 -7.65
CA ILE A 94 17.80 -2.40 -6.53
C ILE A 94 16.91 -3.63 -6.59
N ASP A 95 17.50 -4.82 -6.58
CA ASP A 95 16.86 -6.10 -6.88
C ASP A 95 15.82 -6.57 -5.87
N ILE A 96 15.92 -6.14 -4.61
CA ILE A 96 14.99 -6.53 -3.53
C ILE A 96 13.77 -5.62 -3.42
N VAL A 97 13.75 -4.50 -4.13
CA VAL A 97 12.62 -3.54 -4.09
C VAL A 97 11.39 -4.14 -4.75
N PRO A 98 10.24 -4.27 -4.06
CA PRO A 98 9.05 -4.95 -4.58
C PRO A 98 8.62 -4.45 -5.96
N ARG A 99 8.56 -3.13 -6.16
CA ARG A 99 8.18 -2.54 -7.46
C ARG A 99 9.18 -2.89 -8.58
N ASN A 100 10.48 -2.95 -8.28
CA ASN A 100 11.51 -3.36 -9.24
C ASN A 100 11.41 -4.85 -9.58
N VAL A 101 11.11 -5.70 -8.59
CA VAL A 101 10.85 -7.14 -8.80
C VAL A 101 9.66 -7.32 -9.74
N LEU A 102 8.55 -6.62 -9.50
CA LEU A 102 7.37 -6.67 -10.36
C LEU A 102 7.69 -6.24 -11.79
N LYS A 103 8.40 -5.11 -11.99
CA LYS A 103 8.86 -4.65 -13.31
C LYS A 103 9.70 -5.70 -14.04
N LYS A 104 10.60 -6.40 -13.32
CA LYS A 104 11.38 -7.52 -13.88
C LYS A 104 10.50 -8.67 -14.34
N VAL A 105 9.54 -9.10 -13.52
CA VAL A 105 8.63 -10.19 -13.87
C VAL A 105 7.78 -9.81 -15.07
N ILE A 106 7.21 -8.59 -15.12
CA ILE A 106 6.48 -8.10 -16.28
C ILE A 106 7.35 -8.15 -17.56
N ASN A 107 8.62 -7.78 -17.46
CA ASN A 107 9.56 -7.87 -18.59
C ASN A 107 9.76 -9.31 -19.08
N LEU A 108 9.80 -10.32 -18.19
CA LEU A 108 9.89 -11.72 -18.59
C LEU A 108 8.65 -12.17 -19.38
N TYR A 109 7.45 -11.70 -19.01
CA TYR A 109 6.24 -11.94 -19.78
C TYR A 109 6.31 -11.28 -21.17
N LYS A 110 6.72 -10.00 -21.22
CA LYS A 110 6.86 -9.24 -22.49
C LYS A 110 7.84 -9.91 -23.46
N GLN A 111 8.95 -10.46 -22.97
CA GLN A 111 9.92 -11.21 -23.79
C GLN A 111 9.31 -12.46 -24.46
N LYS A 112 8.23 -13.01 -23.90
CA LYS A 112 7.47 -14.14 -24.45
C LYS A 112 6.30 -13.68 -25.34
N GLY A 113 6.10 -12.37 -25.51
CA GLY A 113 4.94 -11.81 -26.21
C GLY A 113 3.65 -11.89 -25.42
N TRP A 114 3.72 -12.05 -24.10
CA TRP A 114 2.56 -12.13 -23.20
C TRP A 114 2.33 -10.83 -22.44
N ASN A 115 1.06 -10.49 -22.24
CA ASN A 115 0.64 -9.39 -21.36
C ASN A 115 -0.09 -10.00 -20.16
N PRO A 116 0.48 -9.96 -18.96
CA PRO A 116 -0.21 -10.43 -17.76
C PRO A 116 -1.36 -9.47 -17.40
N ILE A 117 -2.48 -10.04 -17.00
CA ILE A 117 -3.64 -9.33 -16.45
C ILE A 117 -3.87 -9.92 -15.06
N VAL A 118 -4.06 -9.08 -14.07
CA VAL A 118 -4.29 -9.47 -12.68
C VAL A 118 -5.56 -8.80 -12.15
N ALA A 119 -6.15 -9.41 -11.13
CA ALA A 119 -7.25 -8.85 -10.35
C ALA A 119 -6.88 -8.96 -8.87
N PRO A 120 -6.55 -7.88 -8.20
CA PRO A 120 -6.21 -7.93 -6.78
C PRO A 120 -7.46 -7.99 -5.92
N GLU A 121 -7.39 -8.78 -4.86
CA GLU A 121 -8.37 -8.88 -3.80
C GLU A 121 -7.70 -8.39 -2.50
N ILE A 122 -8.27 -7.35 -1.89
CA ILE A 122 -7.73 -6.75 -0.68
C ILE A 122 -8.63 -7.14 0.48
N GLU A 123 -8.10 -7.93 1.41
CA GLU A 123 -8.83 -8.37 2.59
C GLU A 123 -8.29 -7.76 3.86
N PHE A 124 -9.18 -7.31 4.74
CA PHE A 124 -8.82 -6.76 6.04
C PHE A 124 -9.92 -6.98 7.07
N TYR A 125 -9.56 -6.82 8.35
CA TYR A 125 -10.47 -6.94 9.47
C TYR A 125 -10.74 -5.57 10.12
N LEU A 126 -11.99 -5.24 10.32
CA LEU A 126 -12.39 -4.11 11.16
C LEU A 126 -12.44 -4.56 12.62
N THR A 127 -11.56 -4.03 13.44
CA THR A 127 -11.38 -4.43 14.84
C THR A 127 -11.62 -3.28 15.80
N LYS A 128 -11.92 -3.61 17.03
CA LYS A 128 -11.84 -2.65 18.13
C LYS A 128 -10.38 -2.26 18.37
N PRO A 129 -10.12 -1.05 18.89
CA PRO A 129 -8.80 -0.72 19.38
C PRO A 129 -8.32 -1.76 20.39
N ASN A 130 -7.14 -2.34 20.17
CA ASN A 130 -6.52 -3.28 21.10
C ASN A 130 -5.25 -2.67 21.68
N LEU A 131 -5.28 -2.35 22.96
CA LEU A 131 -4.16 -1.76 23.68
C LEU A 131 -3.32 -2.80 24.44
N ASP A 132 -3.78 -4.05 24.47
CA ASP A 132 -3.09 -5.16 25.14
C ASP A 132 -2.84 -6.30 24.15
N PRO A 133 -1.59 -6.49 23.68
CA PRO A 133 -1.26 -7.54 22.71
C PRO A 133 -1.41 -8.97 23.25
N SER A 134 -1.60 -9.14 24.56
CA SER A 134 -1.81 -10.45 25.19
C SER A 134 -3.25 -10.96 25.10
N VAL A 135 -4.20 -10.08 24.72
CA VAL A 135 -5.60 -10.46 24.52
C VAL A 135 -5.93 -10.61 23.03
N PRO A 136 -6.86 -11.50 22.66
CA PRO A 136 -7.31 -11.63 21.28
C PRO A 136 -7.94 -10.34 20.74
N VAL A 137 -7.67 -10.06 19.47
CA VAL A 137 -8.32 -8.97 18.74
C VAL A 137 -9.82 -9.26 18.62
N GLU A 138 -10.67 -8.26 18.92
CA GLU A 138 -12.12 -8.37 18.77
C GLU A 138 -12.63 -7.60 17.54
N PRO A 139 -13.62 -8.14 16.81
CA PRO A 139 -14.28 -7.38 15.74
C PRO A 139 -14.94 -6.12 16.31
N THR A 140 -14.97 -5.06 15.52
CA THR A 140 -15.70 -3.83 15.88
C THR A 140 -17.21 -4.09 15.90
N LEU A 141 -17.95 -3.15 16.48
CA LEU A 141 -19.41 -3.17 16.41
C LEU A 141 -19.88 -2.52 15.10
N GLY A 142 -20.89 -3.10 14.48
CA GLY A 142 -21.57 -2.47 13.35
C GLY A 142 -22.39 -1.24 13.77
N ARG A 143 -22.98 -0.55 12.81
CA ARG A 143 -23.83 0.66 13.01
C ARG A 143 -25.03 0.41 13.93
N THR A 144 -25.52 -0.82 14.04
CA THR A 144 -26.62 -1.19 14.94
C THR A 144 -26.15 -1.52 16.35
N GLY A 145 -24.86 -1.44 16.64
CA GLY A 145 -24.25 -1.81 17.92
C GLY A 145 -24.14 -3.32 18.14
N ARG A 146 -24.34 -4.12 17.09
CA ARG A 146 -24.20 -5.58 17.13
C ARG A 146 -22.83 -6.01 16.65
N LYS A 147 -22.35 -7.13 17.18
CA LYS A 147 -21.17 -7.82 16.62
C LYS A 147 -21.58 -8.57 15.37
N VAL A 148 -20.83 -8.40 14.29
CA VAL A 148 -20.98 -9.23 13.08
C VAL A 148 -20.45 -10.62 13.41
N ALA A 149 -21.20 -11.65 13.05
CA ALA A 149 -20.81 -13.04 13.30
C ALA A 149 -19.86 -13.53 12.20
N SER A 150 -18.98 -14.48 12.57
CA SER A 150 -18.20 -15.23 11.59
C SER A 150 -19.06 -16.20 10.75
N ARG A 151 -18.51 -16.69 9.66
CA ARG A 151 -19.16 -17.63 8.72
C ARG A 151 -20.38 -17.07 8.02
N GLN A 152 -20.35 -15.77 7.72
CA GLN A 152 -21.40 -15.09 6.98
C GLN A 152 -20.85 -14.42 5.70
N ALA A 153 -19.98 -15.13 5.00
CA ALA A 153 -19.47 -14.68 3.71
C ALA A 153 -20.63 -14.29 2.76
N TYR A 154 -20.45 -13.19 2.06
CA TYR A 154 -21.44 -12.58 1.14
C TYR A 154 -22.73 -12.08 1.81
N SER A 155 -22.73 -11.91 3.15
CA SER A 155 -23.90 -11.33 3.83
C SER A 155 -23.98 -9.83 3.59
N MET A 156 -24.98 -9.38 2.81
CA MET A 156 -25.20 -7.95 2.58
C MET A 156 -25.59 -7.21 3.86
N THR A 157 -26.26 -7.88 4.81
CA THR A 157 -26.55 -7.28 6.12
C THR A 157 -25.25 -7.01 6.91
N ALA A 158 -24.24 -7.88 6.77
CA ALA A 158 -22.95 -7.66 7.41
C ALA A 158 -22.17 -6.50 6.75
N VAL A 159 -22.25 -6.35 5.44
CA VAL A 159 -21.71 -5.19 4.70
C VAL A 159 -22.38 -3.90 5.19
N ASP A 160 -23.72 -3.88 5.30
CA ASP A 160 -24.50 -2.73 5.77
C ASP A 160 -24.13 -2.27 7.19
N GLU A 161 -23.67 -3.19 8.06
CA GLU A 161 -23.22 -2.83 9.41
C GLU A 161 -22.00 -1.92 9.38
N TYR A 162 -21.20 -1.95 8.33
CA TYR A 162 -19.99 -1.13 8.13
C TYR A 162 -20.16 -0.06 7.03
N GLY A 163 -21.39 0.24 6.64
CA GLY A 163 -21.73 1.10 5.50
C GLY A 163 -20.93 2.40 5.47
N ARG A 164 -20.73 3.09 6.62
CA ARG A 164 -19.98 4.34 6.65
C ARG A 164 -18.51 4.17 6.21
N VAL A 165 -17.85 3.10 6.67
CA VAL A 165 -16.45 2.82 6.27
C VAL A 165 -16.40 2.48 4.77
N ILE A 166 -17.39 1.74 4.29
CA ILE A 166 -17.50 1.36 2.88
C ILE A 166 -17.78 2.58 1.99
N ASP A 167 -18.64 3.48 2.42
CA ASP A 167 -18.90 4.75 1.72
C ASP A 167 -17.63 5.59 1.63
N ASP A 168 -16.88 5.75 2.73
CA ASP A 168 -15.60 6.47 2.74
C ASP A 168 -14.57 5.81 1.78
N ILE A 169 -14.54 4.48 1.70
CA ILE A 169 -13.66 3.75 0.77
C ILE A 169 -14.05 4.03 -0.69
N TYR A 170 -15.34 4.03 -1.03
CA TYR A 170 -15.79 4.38 -2.38
C TYR A 170 -15.45 5.82 -2.73
N ASP A 171 -15.70 6.77 -1.82
CA ASP A 171 -15.41 8.19 -2.03
C ASP A 171 -13.91 8.44 -2.22
N PHE A 172 -13.05 7.77 -1.44
CA PHE A 172 -11.60 7.88 -1.57
C PHE A 172 -11.08 7.23 -2.85
N ALA A 173 -11.61 6.06 -3.21
CA ALA A 173 -11.26 5.40 -4.45
C ALA A 173 -11.62 6.26 -5.67
N GLU A 174 -12.81 6.87 -5.68
CA GLU A 174 -13.23 7.80 -6.74
C GLU A 174 -12.31 9.03 -6.81
N ALA A 175 -11.98 9.63 -5.66
CA ALA A 175 -11.09 10.78 -5.59
C ALA A 175 -9.68 10.50 -6.12
N GLN A 176 -9.20 9.27 -5.97
CA GLN A 176 -7.90 8.81 -6.47
C GLN A 176 -7.96 8.18 -7.88
N GLY A 177 -9.16 8.04 -8.46
CA GLY A 177 -9.36 7.46 -9.78
C GLY A 177 -9.22 5.94 -9.84
N PHE A 178 -9.55 5.25 -8.74
CA PHE A 178 -9.59 3.79 -8.67
C PHE A 178 -10.97 3.27 -9.01
N GLU A 179 -11.02 2.13 -9.69
CA GLU A 179 -12.27 1.43 -9.97
C GLU A 179 -12.38 0.20 -9.06
N ILE A 180 -13.27 0.30 -8.08
CA ILE A 180 -13.69 -0.85 -7.25
C ILE A 180 -14.69 -1.66 -8.06
N ASP A 181 -14.46 -2.96 -8.18
CA ASP A 181 -15.38 -3.90 -8.82
C ASP A 181 -16.48 -4.34 -7.85
N THR A 182 -16.06 -4.92 -6.71
CA THR A 182 -16.99 -5.38 -5.68
C THR A 182 -16.42 -5.18 -4.27
N ILE A 183 -17.33 -5.07 -3.30
CA ILE A 183 -17.03 -5.17 -1.87
C ILE A 183 -17.94 -6.21 -1.24
N ASN A 184 -17.39 -7.14 -0.48
CA ASN A 184 -18.16 -8.17 0.22
C ASN A 184 -17.65 -8.45 1.64
N GLN A 185 -18.51 -9.08 2.42
CA GLN A 185 -18.15 -9.67 3.71
C GLN A 185 -17.53 -11.05 3.46
N GLU A 186 -16.41 -11.30 4.12
CA GLU A 186 -15.72 -12.58 4.08
C GLU A 186 -16.06 -13.51 5.28
N GLY A 187 -15.37 -14.64 5.38
CA GLY A 187 -15.68 -15.67 6.37
C GLY A 187 -15.43 -15.27 7.82
N GLY A 188 -14.55 -14.31 8.08
CA GLY A 188 -14.24 -13.83 9.43
C GLY A 188 -15.22 -12.75 9.91
N ALA A 189 -15.36 -12.63 11.22
CA ALA A 189 -16.18 -11.56 11.80
C ALA A 189 -15.53 -10.20 11.58
N GLY A 190 -16.18 -9.32 10.80
CA GLY A 190 -15.65 -8.02 10.41
C GLY A 190 -14.55 -8.07 9.35
N GLN A 191 -14.42 -9.18 8.64
CA GLN A 191 -13.54 -9.33 7.50
C GLN A 191 -14.23 -8.82 6.24
N ILE A 192 -13.66 -7.81 5.62
CA ILE A 192 -14.14 -7.18 4.39
C ILE A 192 -13.14 -7.46 3.28
N GLU A 193 -13.65 -7.74 2.10
CA GLU A 193 -12.88 -7.88 0.87
C GLU A 193 -13.25 -6.78 -0.11
N ILE A 194 -12.24 -6.20 -0.74
CA ILE A 194 -12.39 -5.22 -1.81
C ILE A 194 -11.70 -5.77 -3.06
N ASN A 195 -12.45 -5.89 -4.13
CA ASN A 195 -11.94 -6.31 -5.43
C ASN A 195 -11.76 -5.09 -6.33
N LEU A 196 -10.59 -4.94 -6.94
CA LEU A 196 -10.37 -3.95 -7.98
C LEU A 196 -10.62 -4.55 -9.37
N VAL A 197 -11.05 -3.71 -10.30
CA VAL A 197 -11.20 -4.12 -11.70
C VAL A 197 -9.86 -4.61 -12.24
N HIS A 198 -9.87 -5.79 -12.88
CA HIS A 198 -8.68 -6.42 -13.42
C HIS A 198 -7.95 -5.52 -14.45
N GLY A 199 -6.60 -5.64 -14.49
CA GLY A 199 -5.83 -4.78 -15.38
C GLY A 199 -4.32 -5.03 -15.36
N ASP A 200 -3.58 -3.98 -15.70
CA ASP A 200 -2.11 -3.99 -15.71
C ASP A 200 -1.54 -4.21 -14.31
N PRO A 201 -0.61 -5.18 -14.14
CA PRO A 201 -0.09 -5.52 -12.81
C PRO A 201 0.63 -4.39 -12.09
N LEU A 202 1.38 -3.54 -12.80
CA LEU A 202 2.12 -2.46 -12.17
C LEU A 202 1.15 -1.36 -11.71
N LYS A 203 0.22 -0.98 -12.58
CA LYS A 203 -0.80 0.01 -12.25
C LYS A 203 -1.62 -0.41 -11.01
N LEU A 204 -2.08 -1.68 -10.98
CA LEU A 204 -2.88 -2.19 -9.87
C LEU A 204 -2.07 -2.34 -8.58
N ALA A 205 -0.79 -2.73 -8.66
CA ALA A 205 0.10 -2.76 -7.50
C ALA A 205 0.33 -1.34 -6.92
N ASP A 206 0.51 -0.35 -7.80
CA ASP A 206 0.65 1.05 -7.40
C ASP A 206 -0.66 1.61 -6.77
N GLN A 207 -1.84 1.13 -7.21
CA GLN A 207 -3.14 1.52 -6.64
C GLN A 207 -3.43 0.89 -5.27
N ILE A 208 -2.82 -0.26 -4.97
CA ILE A 208 -2.99 -0.96 -3.68
C ILE A 208 -2.08 -0.37 -2.60
N LEU A 209 -0.96 0.22 -3.00
CA LEU A 209 0.00 0.83 -2.08
C LEU A 209 -0.59 2.06 -1.40
#